data_2746490d3974000cbb7e0957839051d7
#
_entry.id   2746490d3974000cbb7e0957839051d7
#
_cell.length_a   1.000
_cell.length_b   1.000
_cell.length_c   1.000
_cell.angle_alpha   90.00
_cell.angle_beta   90.00
_cell.angle_gamma   90.00
#
_symmetry.space_group_name_H-M   'P 1'
#
loop_
_entity.id
_entity.type
_entity.pdbx_description
1 polymer ?
#
loop_
_entity_poly.entity_id
_entity_poly.type
_entity_poly.pdbx_seq_one_letter_code
_entity_poly.pdbx_strand_id
1 'polypeptide(L)'
;MAAEHFYTRQLLDAITLEEKEELKRYSLDQQHTLKTLKAEGLALHPIIVTRKNFGYADYPEVSFRLPFPAETNHFRDGAAIECFSEGEEPVKGVLINLDGRTGEFRLFAPDFPDWIEDKQMGIKLAPDQRTTGVMKTVLNGLENNKHLFHLFEKLHGTTALTNGSAVNEVSLDFINKNLNESQRKAVNAIVQNNDITVVHGPPGTGKTTTLIEAIAQLVKAGEKVLVSAPSNTAVDNIAKGLSRKGLAILRVGNTSKVDAEVFSSTPEGKLSNSKQQKEVKELKKRAEDFRRMALKYKRSFGKSEREQRNLLFKEVKSIRTEIRNLHAYNEEKLYKEAQVILGTPIGLYDAKINHLKFQTLVIDEA
;
A
#
# COMPACT_ATOMS: atom_id res chain seq x y z
N MET A 1 -6.18 -20.32 29.05
CA MET A 1 -5.94 -21.08 27.79
C MET A 1 -7.19 -21.20 26.90
N ALA A 2 -8.38 -21.57 27.37
CA ALA A 2 -9.55 -21.75 26.49
C ALA A 2 -10.19 -20.45 25.96
N ALA A 3 -10.07 -19.33 26.65
CA ALA A 3 -10.62 -18.04 26.20
C ALA A 3 -9.76 -17.36 25.12
N GLU A 4 -8.48 -17.56 25.14
CA GLU A 4 -7.50 -16.97 24.23
C GLU A 4 -7.68 -17.47 22.78
N HIS A 5 -7.85 -18.77 22.61
CA HIS A 5 -8.17 -19.38 21.31
C HIS A 5 -9.55 -18.99 20.77
N PHE A 6 -10.48 -18.59 21.63
CA PHE A 6 -11.85 -18.29 21.23
C PHE A 6 -11.94 -17.02 20.35
N TYR A 7 -11.40 -15.88 20.79
CA TYR A 7 -11.46 -14.63 20.02
C TYR A 7 -10.68 -14.71 18.71
N THR A 8 -9.47 -15.27 18.73
CA THR A 8 -8.66 -15.44 17.53
C THR A 8 -9.38 -16.32 16.51
N ARG A 9 -9.99 -17.41 16.96
CA ARG A 9 -10.75 -18.32 16.11
C ARG A 9 -11.99 -17.67 15.53
N GLN A 10 -12.77 -16.94 16.33
CA GLN A 10 -13.93 -16.20 15.84
C GLN A 10 -13.57 -15.19 14.76
N LEU A 11 -12.49 -14.44 14.94
CA LEU A 11 -12.00 -13.48 13.94
C LEU A 11 -11.57 -14.19 12.65
N LEU A 12 -10.85 -15.32 12.74
CA LEU A 12 -10.45 -16.11 11.58
C LEU A 12 -11.65 -16.68 10.82
N ASP A 13 -12.66 -17.18 11.55
CA ASP A 13 -13.89 -17.70 10.96
C ASP A 13 -14.68 -16.59 10.25
N ALA A 14 -14.82 -15.41 10.86
CA ALA A 14 -15.48 -14.25 10.27
C ALA A 14 -14.77 -13.78 8.99
N ILE A 15 -13.45 -13.62 9.00
CA ILE A 15 -12.65 -13.24 7.83
C ILE A 15 -12.79 -14.30 6.72
N THR A 16 -12.86 -15.58 7.09
CA THR A 16 -12.98 -16.67 6.12
C THR A 16 -14.37 -16.70 5.46
N LEU A 17 -15.41 -16.37 6.21
CA LEU A 17 -16.76 -16.25 5.65
C LEU A 17 -16.88 -15.06 4.69
N GLU A 18 -16.36 -13.90 5.08
CA GLU A 18 -16.32 -12.71 4.23
C GLU A 18 -15.57 -12.97 2.92
N GLU A 19 -14.37 -13.57 3.01
CA GLU A 19 -13.58 -13.94 1.83
C GLU A 19 -14.34 -14.90 0.90
N LYS A 20 -15.04 -15.89 1.45
CA LYS A 20 -15.84 -16.82 0.63
C LYS A 20 -16.98 -16.12 -0.12
N GLU A 21 -17.67 -15.20 0.53
CA GLU A 21 -18.74 -14.43 -0.11
C GLU A 21 -18.18 -13.46 -1.17
N GLU A 22 -17.05 -12.83 -0.91
CA GLU A 22 -16.38 -11.98 -1.89
C GLU A 22 -15.89 -12.79 -3.10
N LEU A 23 -15.28 -13.96 -2.88
CA LEU A 23 -14.84 -14.84 -3.97
C LEU A 23 -16.00 -15.27 -4.87
N LYS A 24 -17.16 -15.62 -4.31
CA LYS A 24 -18.35 -15.97 -5.11
C LYS A 24 -18.78 -14.84 -6.02
N ARG A 25 -18.70 -13.60 -5.55
CA ARG A 25 -19.12 -12.42 -6.30
C ARG A 25 -18.27 -12.14 -7.55
N TYR A 26 -16.98 -12.47 -7.50
CA TYR A 26 -16.03 -12.18 -8.59
C TYR A 26 -15.60 -13.41 -9.39
N SER A 27 -16.08 -14.62 -9.06
CA SER A 27 -15.70 -15.83 -9.78
C SER A 27 -16.38 -15.90 -11.14
N LEU A 28 -15.63 -16.30 -12.17
CA LEU A 28 -16.17 -16.73 -13.44
C LEU A 28 -16.60 -18.20 -13.28
N ASP A 29 -17.88 -18.44 -13.15
CA ASP A 29 -18.49 -19.76 -13.11
C ASP A 29 -19.64 -19.86 -14.14
N GLN A 30 -20.45 -20.91 -14.06
CA GLN A 30 -21.59 -21.09 -14.96
C GLN A 30 -22.68 -19.99 -14.80
N GLN A 31 -22.71 -19.31 -13.66
CA GLN A 31 -23.67 -18.24 -13.38
C GLN A 31 -23.08 -16.86 -13.71
N HIS A 32 -21.75 -16.68 -13.60
CA HIS A 32 -21.04 -15.41 -13.83
C HIS A 32 -20.20 -15.49 -15.11
N THR A 33 -20.87 -15.36 -16.25
CA THR A 33 -20.20 -15.27 -17.55
C THR A 33 -19.56 -13.88 -17.73
N LEU A 34 -18.60 -13.74 -18.63
CA LEU A 34 -18.02 -12.43 -18.98
C LEU A 34 -19.10 -11.42 -19.38
N LYS A 35 -20.16 -11.86 -20.05
CA LYS A 35 -21.31 -11.01 -20.42
C LYS A 35 -22.03 -10.49 -19.17
N THR A 36 -22.25 -11.32 -18.18
CA THR A 36 -22.88 -10.94 -16.90
C THR A 36 -22.00 -9.95 -16.14
N LEU A 37 -20.71 -10.26 -15.97
CA LEU A 37 -19.77 -9.36 -15.29
C LEU A 37 -19.68 -7.98 -15.96
N LYS A 38 -19.74 -7.90 -17.28
CA LYS A 38 -19.79 -6.63 -18.01
C LYS A 38 -21.08 -5.86 -17.73
N ALA A 39 -22.23 -6.55 -17.70
CA ALA A 39 -23.53 -5.94 -17.42
C ALA A 39 -23.61 -5.41 -15.98
N GLU A 40 -22.95 -6.08 -15.05
CA GLU A 40 -22.84 -5.68 -13.63
C GLU A 40 -21.76 -4.65 -13.36
N GLY A 41 -20.98 -4.23 -14.38
CA GLY A 41 -19.88 -3.29 -14.22
C GLY A 41 -18.67 -3.85 -13.45
N LEU A 42 -18.51 -5.18 -13.42
CA LEU A 42 -17.39 -5.88 -12.76
C LEU A 42 -16.25 -6.24 -13.71
N ALA A 43 -16.47 -6.09 -15.04
CA ALA A 43 -15.45 -6.33 -16.06
C ALA A 43 -15.51 -5.28 -17.17
N LEU A 44 -14.33 -4.83 -17.62
CA LEU A 44 -14.12 -3.97 -18.77
C LEU A 44 -13.49 -4.79 -19.88
N HIS A 45 -14.24 -5.04 -20.96
CA HIS A 45 -13.80 -5.90 -22.07
C HIS A 45 -14.55 -5.59 -23.37
N PRO A 46 -13.87 -5.50 -24.53
CA PRO A 46 -12.42 -5.45 -24.64
C PRO A 46 -11.86 -4.08 -24.23
N ILE A 47 -10.57 -4.02 -23.90
CA ILE A 47 -9.84 -2.76 -23.73
C ILE A 47 -8.74 -2.67 -24.78
N ILE A 48 -8.35 -1.44 -25.12
CA ILE A 48 -7.29 -1.18 -26.10
C ILE A 48 -6.10 -0.58 -25.37
N VAL A 49 -4.98 -1.27 -25.38
CA VAL A 49 -3.71 -0.75 -24.84
C VAL A 49 -3.23 0.42 -25.68
N THR A 50 -2.97 1.55 -25.05
CA THR A 50 -2.48 2.77 -25.70
C THR A 50 -1.01 3.04 -25.42
N ARG A 51 -0.54 2.63 -24.24
CA ARG A 51 0.85 2.82 -23.81
C ARG A 51 1.27 1.73 -22.85
N LYS A 52 2.55 1.34 -22.91
CA LYS A 52 3.21 0.43 -21.96
C LYS A 52 4.48 1.10 -21.44
N ASN A 53 4.66 1.13 -20.13
CA ASN A 53 5.86 1.63 -19.48
C ASN A 53 6.15 0.84 -18.22
N PHE A 54 7.34 1.03 -17.66
CA PHE A 54 7.68 0.55 -16.33
C PHE A 54 7.61 1.73 -15.37
N GLY A 55 6.71 1.64 -14.40
CA GLY A 55 6.48 2.64 -13.38
C GLY A 55 7.58 2.70 -12.33
N TYR A 56 7.22 3.26 -11.17
CA TYR A 56 8.08 3.24 -9.98
C TYR A 56 8.33 1.79 -9.55
N ALA A 57 9.53 1.52 -9.04
CA ALA A 57 9.98 0.16 -8.66
C ALA A 57 9.91 -0.89 -9.80
N ASP A 58 9.91 -0.44 -11.05
CA ASP A 58 10.02 -1.28 -12.26
C ASP A 58 8.86 -2.28 -12.45
N TYR A 59 7.66 -1.93 -11.98
CA TYR A 59 6.44 -2.69 -12.28
C TYR A 59 5.87 -2.30 -13.64
N PRO A 60 5.33 -3.27 -14.44
CA PRO A 60 4.64 -2.99 -15.68
C PRO A 60 3.39 -2.13 -15.45
N GLU A 61 3.28 -1.00 -16.14
CA GLU A 61 2.13 -0.12 -16.16
C GLU A 61 1.57 -0.01 -17.58
N VAL A 62 0.25 -0.10 -17.68
CA VAL A 62 -0.48 -0.14 -18.94
C VAL A 62 -1.53 0.96 -18.95
N SER A 63 -1.40 1.91 -19.87
CA SER A 63 -2.48 2.84 -20.16
C SER A 63 -3.39 2.24 -21.23
N PHE A 64 -4.69 2.37 -21.03
CA PHE A 64 -5.70 1.79 -21.93
C PHE A 64 -6.85 2.76 -22.22
N ARG A 65 -7.64 2.42 -23.24
CA ARG A 65 -8.91 3.07 -23.51
C ARG A 65 -10.02 2.03 -23.75
N LEU A 66 -11.24 2.42 -23.39
CA LEU A 66 -12.43 1.63 -23.69
C LEU A 66 -12.91 1.98 -25.13
N PRO A 67 -13.09 0.98 -26.01
CA PRO A 67 -13.61 1.22 -27.35
C PRO A 67 -15.07 1.68 -27.33
N PHE A 68 -15.84 1.22 -26.34
CA PHE A 68 -17.26 1.52 -26.15
C PHE A 68 -17.53 2.04 -24.73
N PRO A 69 -18.61 2.78 -24.49
CA PRO A 69 -19.06 3.11 -23.15
C PRO A 69 -19.30 1.81 -22.34
N ALA A 70 -18.90 1.81 -21.09
CA ALA A 70 -19.06 0.70 -20.17
C ALA A 70 -19.50 1.21 -18.78
N GLU A 71 -20.15 0.35 -18.01
CA GLU A 71 -20.43 0.62 -16.61
C GLU A 71 -19.09 0.55 -15.82
N THR A 72 -18.75 1.64 -15.14
CA THR A 72 -17.44 1.77 -14.47
C THR A 72 -17.57 2.11 -12.99
N ASN A 73 -18.76 2.17 -12.44
CA ASN A 73 -19.04 2.63 -11.06
C ASN A 73 -18.30 1.84 -9.96
N HIS A 74 -17.98 0.58 -10.23
CA HIS A 74 -17.25 -0.28 -9.30
C HIS A 74 -15.72 -0.18 -9.43
N PHE A 75 -15.22 0.37 -10.54
CA PHE A 75 -13.78 0.55 -10.77
C PHE A 75 -13.29 1.82 -10.09
N ARG A 76 -12.75 1.69 -8.89
CA ARG A 76 -12.18 2.80 -8.13
C ARG A 76 -10.66 2.75 -8.18
N ASP A 77 -10.03 3.90 -8.04
CA ASP A 77 -8.58 3.99 -7.96
C ASP A 77 -8.04 3.08 -6.87
N GLY A 78 -7.06 2.25 -7.25
CA GLY A 78 -6.48 1.23 -6.40
C GLY A 78 -7.32 -0.02 -6.18
N ALA A 79 -8.38 -0.25 -6.95
CA ALA A 79 -9.09 -1.51 -6.94
C ALA A 79 -8.18 -2.65 -7.41
N ALA A 80 -8.28 -3.81 -6.75
CA ALA A 80 -7.63 -5.03 -7.22
C ALA A 80 -8.28 -5.49 -8.53
N ILE A 81 -7.46 -5.83 -9.51
CA ILE A 81 -7.91 -6.30 -10.82
C ILE A 81 -7.17 -7.56 -11.24
N GLU A 82 -7.81 -8.31 -12.11
CA GLU A 82 -7.19 -9.33 -12.94
C GLU A 82 -7.26 -8.91 -14.41
N CYS A 83 -6.07 -8.83 -15.03
CA CYS A 83 -5.94 -8.65 -16.46
C CYS A 83 -6.00 -10.03 -17.12
N PHE A 84 -6.83 -10.20 -18.14
CA PHE A 84 -7.07 -11.48 -18.80
C PHE A 84 -7.17 -11.36 -20.31
N SER A 85 -6.84 -12.45 -21.02
CA SER A 85 -7.17 -12.69 -22.42
C SER A 85 -7.69 -14.13 -22.57
N GLU A 86 -8.42 -14.42 -23.64
CA GLU A 86 -9.00 -15.73 -23.86
C GLU A 86 -7.92 -16.81 -24.02
N GLY A 87 -8.01 -17.89 -23.22
CA GLY A 87 -7.06 -19.01 -23.24
C GLY A 87 -5.74 -18.76 -22.49
N GLU A 88 -5.56 -17.60 -21.88
CA GLU A 88 -4.34 -17.21 -21.18
C GLU A 88 -4.52 -17.18 -19.65
N GLU A 89 -3.42 -17.36 -18.90
CA GLU A 89 -3.46 -17.23 -17.44
C GLU A 89 -3.64 -15.75 -17.03
N PRO A 90 -4.64 -15.45 -16.16
CA PRO A 90 -4.85 -14.08 -15.71
C PRO A 90 -3.68 -13.54 -14.89
N VAL A 91 -3.38 -12.27 -15.05
CA VAL A 91 -2.35 -11.57 -14.29
C VAL A 91 -2.99 -10.58 -13.33
N LYS A 92 -2.66 -10.69 -12.04
CA LYS A 92 -3.14 -9.78 -10.99
C LYS A 92 -2.49 -8.40 -11.11
N GLY A 93 -3.26 -7.39 -10.76
CA GLY A 93 -2.81 -6.01 -10.80
C GLY A 93 -3.64 -5.09 -9.92
N VAL A 94 -3.42 -3.81 -10.09
CA VAL A 94 -4.16 -2.74 -9.42
C VAL A 94 -4.50 -1.64 -10.41
N LEU A 95 -5.73 -1.17 -10.37
CA LEU A 95 -6.15 -0.01 -11.14
C LEU A 95 -5.52 1.25 -10.56
N ILE A 96 -4.77 2.01 -11.35
CA ILE A 96 -4.16 3.26 -10.92
C ILE A 96 -5.20 4.37 -10.97
N ASN A 97 -5.83 4.53 -12.12
CA ASN A 97 -6.94 5.47 -12.33
C ASN A 97 -7.86 5.00 -13.46
N LEU A 98 -9.06 5.55 -13.45
CA LEU A 98 -10.01 5.41 -14.56
C LEU A 98 -10.81 6.71 -14.67
N ASP A 99 -10.62 7.45 -15.77
CA ASP A 99 -11.33 8.68 -16.06
C ASP A 99 -12.09 8.55 -17.39
N GLY A 100 -13.41 8.53 -17.29
CA GLY A 100 -14.30 8.33 -18.41
C GLY A 100 -14.01 7.03 -19.17
N ARG A 101 -13.33 7.13 -20.31
CA ARG A 101 -13.01 5.98 -21.18
C ARG A 101 -11.51 5.64 -21.22
N THR A 102 -10.69 6.31 -20.45
CA THR A 102 -9.24 6.09 -20.39
C THR A 102 -8.84 5.73 -18.98
N GLY A 103 -7.91 4.81 -18.83
CA GLY A 103 -7.43 4.41 -17.53
C GLY A 103 -6.00 3.88 -17.58
N GLU A 104 -5.48 3.61 -16.41
CA GLU A 104 -4.15 3.05 -16.23
C GLU A 104 -4.18 2.00 -15.12
N PHE A 105 -3.47 0.91 -15.33
CA PHE A 105 -3.30 -0.12 -14.31
C PHE A 105 -1.85 -0.60 -14.23
N ARG A 106 -1.49 -1.13 -13.07
CA ARG A 106 -0.19 -1.75 -12.79
C ARG A 106 -0.37 -3.24 -12.61
N LEU A 107 0.53 -4.03 -13.22
CA LEU A 107 0.54 -5.47 -13.08
C LEU A 107 1.53 -5.92 -11.99
N PHE A 108 1.17 -6.94 -11.25
CA PHE A 108 2.05 -7.60 -10.29
C PHE A 108 2.82 -8.75 -10.96
N ALA A 109 3.54 -8.41 -12.02
CA ALA A 109 4.35 -9.32 -12.82
C ALA A 109 5.74 -8.73 -13.05
N PRO A 110 6.75 -9.57 -13.33
CA PRO A 110 8.11 -9.08 -13.61
C PRO A 110 8.23 -8.41 -14.99
N ASP A 111 7.35 -8.71 -15.93
CA ASP A 111 7.28 -8.15 -17.28
C ASP A 111 5.83 -8.13 -17.79
N PHE A 112 5.60 -7.50 -18.95
CA PHE A 112 4.33 -7.55 -19.64
C PHE A 112 4.06 -8.96 -20.16
N PRO A 113 2.84 -9.51 -19.97
CA PRO A 113 2.44 -10.73 -20.63
C PRO A 113 2.52 -10.58 -22.16
N ASP A 114 2.86 -11.65 -22.88
CA ASP A 114 2.97 -11.60 -24.34
C ASP A 114 1.64 -11.24 -25.00
N TRP A 115 0.53 -11.61 -24.39
CA TRP A 115 -0.84 -11.35 -24.83
C TRP A 115 -1.40 -9.98 -24.44
N ILE A 116 -0.60 -9.08 -23.81
CA ILE A 116 -1.08 -7.80 -23.28
C ILE A 116 -1.71 -6.87 -24.35
N GLU A 117 -1.40 -7.07 -25.61
CA GLU A 117 -1.95 -6.31 -26.73
C GLU A 117 -3.01 -7.06 -27.53
N ASP A 118 -3.50 -8.18 -27.03
CA ASP A 118 -4.55 -8.95 -27.70
C ASP A 118 -5.84 -8.14 -27.83
N LYS A 119 -6.55 -8.35 -28.94
CA LYS A 119 -7.82 -7.68 -29.21
C LYS A 119 -8.94 -8.05 -28.23
N GLN A 120 -8.83 -9.21 -27.59
CA GLN A 120 -9.77 -9.73 -26.60
C GLN A 120 -9.27 -9.57 -25.15
N MET A 121 -8.31 -8.68 -24.96
CA MET A 121 -7.82 -8.39 -23.62
C MET A 121 -8.83 -7.56 -22.85
N GLY A 122 -8.95 -7.86 -21.55
CA GLY A 122 -9.82 -7.15 -20.62
C GLY A 122 -9.26 -7.11 -19.21
N ILE A 123 -9.91 -6.32 -18.37
CA ILE A 123 -9.69 -6.31 -16.93
C ILE A 123 -11.00 -6.60 -16.21
N LYS A 124 -10.95 -7.36 -15.13
CA LYS A 124 -12.07 -7.57 -14.22
C LYS A 124 -11.66 -7.23 -12.80
N LEU A 125 -12.60 -6.81 -11.99
CA LEU A 125 -12.38 -6.65 -10.57
C LEU A 125 -12.04 -8.01 -9.94
N ALA A 126 -11.13 -7.99 -9.01
CA ALA A 126 -10.72 -9.15 -8.24
C ALA A 126 -11.01 -8.91 -6.74
N PRO A 127 -11.30 -9.97 -5.98
CA PRO A 127 -11.43 -9.84 -4.53
C PRO A 127 -10.10 -9.39 -3.92
N ASP A 128 -10.18 -8.57 -2.87
CA ASP A 128 -8.99 -8.15 -2.12
C ASP A 128 -8.47 -9.28 -1.20
N GLN A 129 -8.02 -10.37 -1.81
CA GLN A 129 -7.41 -11.50 -1.11
C GLN A 129 -6.14 -11.13 -0.32
N ARG A 130 -5.55 -9.95 -0.61
CA ARG A 130 -4.33 -9.52 0.06
C ARG A 130 -4.62 -9.08 1.49
N THR A 131 -5.63 -8.23 1.68
CA THR A 131 -6.02 -7.75 3.01
C THR A 131 -6.43 -8.92 3.90
N THR A 132 -7.33 -9.77 3.43
CA THR A 132 -7.77 -10.97 4.17
C THR A 132 -6.62 -11.95 4.44
N GLY A 133 -5.72 -12.16 3.47
CA GLY A 133 -4.53 -12.99 3.62
C GLY A 133 -3.56 -12.45 4.68
N VAL A 134 -3.32 -11.14 4.73
CA VAL A 134 -2.49 -10.51 5.76
C VAL A 134 -3.14 -10.63 7.12
N MET A 135 -4.45 -10.35 7.26
CA MET A 135 -5.19 -10.50 8.50
C MET A 135 -5.08 -11.93 9.05
N LYS A 136 -5.31 -12.95 8.21
CA LYS A 136 -5.16 -14.36 8.60
C LYS A 136 -3.73 -14.70 9.02
N THR A 137 -2.74 -14.20 8.28
CA THR A 137 -1.33 -14.44 8.60
C THR A 137 -0.96 -13.86 9.97
N VAL A 138 -1.41 -12.63 10.26
CA VAL A 138 -1.16 -11.98 11.55
C VAL A 138 -1.86 -12.72 12.68
N LEU A 139 -3.14 -13.07 12.54
CA LEU A 139 -3.90 -13.80 13.56
C LEU A 139 -3.31 -15.19 13.83
N ASN A 140 -2.94 -15.94 12.79
CA ASN A 140 -2.30 -17.26 12.96
C ASN A 140 -0.89 -17.17 13.57
N GLY A 141 -0.19 -16.06 13.37
CA GLY A 141 1.13 -15.81 13.92
C GLY A 141 1.13 -15.16 15.30
N LEU A 142 -0.03 -14.73 15.80
CA LEU A 142 -0.15 -13.90 16.99
C LEU A 142 0.43 -14.59 18.24
N GLU A 143 0.15 -15.88 18.43
CA GLU A 143 0.62 -16.67 19.57
C GLU A 143 2.15 -16.85 19.57
N ASN A 144 2.78 -16.79 18.41
CA ASN A 144 4.23 -16.90 18.30
C ASN A 144 4.96 -15.62 18.73
N ASN A 145 4.24 -14.51 18.86
CA ASN A 145 4.78 -13.23 19.31
C ASN A 145 4.21 -12.84 20.67
N LYS A 146 4.90 -13.22 21.73
CA LYS A 146 4.46 -13.01 23.12
C LYS A 146 4.09 -11.56 23.44
N HIS A 147 4.79 -10.59 22.85
CA HIS A 147 4.53 -9.16 23.09
C HIS A 147 3.21 -8.73 22.44
N LEU A 148 3.00 -9.09 21.16
CA LEU A 148 1.75 -8.78 20.47
C LEU A 148 0.58 -9.54 21.07
N PHE A 149 0.79 -10.79 21.50
CA PHE A 149 -0.24 -11.58 22.16
C PHE A 149 -0.67 -10.95 23.49
N HIS A 150 0.27 -10.51 24.31
CA HIS A 150 -0.02 -9.80 25.55
C HIS A 150 -0.75 -8.47 25.33
N LEU A 151 -0.40 -7.72 24.28
CA LEU A 151 -1.15 -6.52 23.90
C LEU A 151 -2.60 -6.85 23.45
N PHE A 152 -2.77 -7.94 22.70
CA PHE A 152 -4.08 -8.44 22.30
C PHE A 152 -4.95 -8.82 23.50
N GLU A 153 -4.38 -9.50 24.51
CA GLU A 153 -5.04 -9.83 25.77
C GLU A 153 -5.48 -8.56 26.52
N LYS A 154 -4.61 -7.54 26.59
CA LYS A 154 -4.94 -6.25 27.22
C LYS A 154 -6.10 -5.55 26.51
N LEU A 155 -6.13 -5.55 25.18
CA LEU A 155 -7.21 -4.98 24.37
C LEU A 155 -8.54 -5.69 24.57
N HIS A 156 -8.54 -7.00 24.84
CA HIS A 156 -9.74 -7.80 25.11
C HIS A 156 -10.11 -7.86 26.60
N GLY A 157 -9.38 -7.16 27.47
CA GLY A 157 -9.66 -7.10 28.91
C GLY A 157 -9.37 -8.39 29.67
N THR A 158 -8.61 -9.33 29.07
CA THR A 158 -8.21 -10.59 29.71
C THR A 158 -7.00 -10.40 30.62
N THR A 159 -6.24 -9.34 30.43
CA THR A 159 -5.09 -8.96 31.27
C THR A 159 -5.24 -7.49 31.73
N ALA A 160 -4.84 -7.20 32.95
CA ALA A 160 -4.93 -5.85 33.50
C ALA A 160 -4.01 -4.87 32.74
N LEU A 161 -4.53 -3.67 32.48
CA LEU A 161 -3.72 -2.55 31.98
C LEU A 161 -2.80 -2.08 33.11
N THR A 162 -1.52 -1.93 32.81
CA THR A 162 -0.60 -1.22 33.69
C THR A 162 -0.84 0.28 33.52
N ASN A 163 -1.53 0.89 34.49
CA ASN A 163 -1.60 2.34 34.56
C ASN A 163 -0.19 2.85 34.84
N GLY A 164 0.32 3.71 33.98
CA GLY A 164 1.55 4.46 34.27
C GLY A 164 1.44 5.09 35.67
N SER A 165 2.54 5.11 36.39
CA SER A 165 2.64 5.74 37.73
C SER A 165 1.94 7.07 37.74
N ALA A 166 1.27 7.41 38.87
CA ALA A 166 0.47 8.61 39.07
C ALA A 166 0.99 9.83 38.31
N VAL A 167 0.08 10.42 37.53
CA VAL A 167 0.25 11.53 36.61
C VAL A 167 1.10 12.65 37.25
N ASN A 168 2.41 12.62 37.07
CA ASN A 168 3.17 13.84 37.14
C ASN A 168 2.78 14.65 35.90
N GLU A 169 2.07 15.76 36.09
CA GLU A 169 1.75 16.67 35.00
C GLU A 169 3.07 17.07 34.30
N VAL A 170 3.35 16.43 33.19
CA VAL A 170 4.47 16.85 32.34
C VAL A 170 4.07 18.21 31.80
N SER A 171 4.76 19.28 32.22
CA SER A 171 4.55 20.60 31.67
C SER A 171 5.03 20.58 30.20
N LEU A 172 4.13 20.28 29.27
CA LEU A 172 4.42 20.32 27.84
C LEU A 172 4.36 21.77 27.32
N ASP A 173 5.39 22.14 26.57
CA ASP A 173 5.32 23.34 25.73
C ASP A 173 4.62 22.98 24.41
N PHE A 174 3.31 23.22 24.37
CA PHE A 174 2.47 22.90 23.20
C PHE A 174 2.86 23.77 22.00
N ILE A 175 3.10 23.10 20.87
CA ILE A 175 3.40 23.74 19.58
C ILE A 175 2.14 24.46 19.07
N ASN A 176 0.98 23.82 19.20
CA ASN A 176 -0.31 24.42 18.88
C ASN A 176 -0.88 25.12 20.14
N LYS A 177 -0.78 26.44 20.19
CA LYS A 177 -1.28 27.24 21.32
C LYS A 177 -2.81 27.31 21.42
N ASN A 178 -3.53 26.96 20.34
CA ASN A 178 -5.00 27.01 20.26
C ASN A 178 -5.70 25.73 20.77
N LEU A 179 -4.98 24.78 21.33
CA LEU A 179 -5.58 23.60 21.95
C LEU A 179 -6.41 24.00 23.16
N ASN A 180 -7.63 23.46 23.22
CA ASN A 180 -8.47 23.58 24.41
C ASN A 180 -7.97 22.67 25.56
N GLU A 181 -8.55 22.83 26.74
CA GLU A 181 -8.12 22.08 27.93
C GLU A 181 -8.25 20.57 27.77
N SER A 182 -9.35 20.08 27.19
CA SER A 182 -9.57 18.65 26.97
C SER A 182 -8.54 18.07 25.98
N GLN A 183 -8.21 18.81 24.92
CA GLN A 183 -7.19 18.40 23.95
C GLN A 183 -5.79 18.37 24.59
N ARG A 184 -5.45 19.36 25.44
CA ARG A 184 -4.19 19.37 26.19
C ARG A 184 -4.08 18.19 27.15
N LYS A 185 -5.16 17.87 27.87
CA LYS A 185 -5.23 16.68 28.74
C LYS A 185 -5.01 15.39 27.92
N ALA A 186 -5.62 15.27 26.74
CA ALA A 186 -5.44 14.12 25.87
C ALA A 186 -3.99 14.00 25.37
N VAL A 187 -3.35 15.10 24.95
CA VAL A 187 -1.93 15.08 24.54
C VAL A 187 -1.05 14.65 25.73
N ASN A 188 -1.27 15.21 26.92
CA ASN A 188 -0.53 14.81 28.12
C ASN A 188 -0.68 13.31 28.41
N ALA A 189 -1.90 12.76 28.31
CA ALA A 189 -2.15 11.34 28.52
C ALA A 189 -1.42 10.45 27.49
N ILE A 190 -1.34 10.87 26.23
CA ILE A 190 -0.63 10.15 25.17
C ILE A 190 0.88 10.11 25.44
N VAL A 191 1.46 11.24 25.89
CA VAL A 191 2.91 11.37 26.08
C VAL A 191 3.40 10.70 27.37
N GLN A 192 2.49 10.33 28.27
CA GLN A 192 2.83 9.76 29.60
C GLN A 192 3.27 8.29 29.62
N ASN A 193 3.57 7.71 28.46
CA ASN A 193 4.10 6.34 28.36
C ASN A 193 3.19 5.25 28.97
N ASN A 194 1.87 5.36 28.72
CA ASN A 194 0.92 4.31 29.05
C ASN A 194 0.98 3.17 28.04
N ASP A 195 0.66 1.95 28.45
CA ASP A 195 0.56 0.82 27.51
C ASP A 195 -0.43 1.09 26.36
N ILE A 196 -1.59 1.65 26.71
CA ILE A 196 -2.66 2.00 25.77
C ILE A 196 -3.31 3.30 26.23
N THR A 197 -3.46 4.24 25.31
CA THR A 197 -4.22 5.48 25.52
C THR A 197 -5.32 5.57 24.47
N VAL A 198 -6.58 5.67 24.90
CA VAL A 198 -7.75 5.81 24.02
C VAL A 198 -8.25 7.25 24.07
N VAL A 199 -8.27 7.91 22.91
CA VAL A 199 -8.80 9.27 22.75
C VAL A 199 -10.15 9.19 22.05
N HIS A 200 -11.22 9.36 22.81
CA HIS A 200 -12.58 9.36 22.28
C HIS A 200 -13.15 10.78 22.18
N GLY A 201 -13.91 11.04 21.12
CA GLY A 201 -14.60 12.31 20.94
C GLY A 201 -15.54 12.29 19.73
N PRO A 202 -16.65 13.04 19.75
CA PRO A 202 -17.55 13.19 18.61
C PRO A 202 -16.84 13.73 17.35
N PRO A 203 -17.45 13.61 16.16
CA PRO A 203 -16.97 14.30 14.96
C PRO A 203 -16.80 15.80 15.19
N GLY A 204 -15.76 16.41 14.63
CA GLY A 204 -15.50 17.84 14.72
C GLY A 204 -14.81 18.34 16.02
N THR A 205 -14.56 17.47 17.00
CA THR A 205 -13.89 17.86 18.27
C THR A 205 -12.37 18.08 18.14
N GLY A 206 -11.80 17.89 16.96
CA GLY A 206 -10.37 18.10 16.69
C GLY A 206 -9.47 16.93 17.11
N LYS A 207 -9.96 15.67 17.08
CA LYS A 207 -9.15 14.47 17.37
C LYS A 207 -7.86 14.45 16.55
N THR A 208 -7.94 14.62 15.24
CA THR A 208 -6.77 14.63 14.36
C THR A 208 -5.79 15.75 14.72
N THR A 209 -6.28 16.95 15.10
CA THR A 209 -5.45 18.05 15.58
C THR A 209 -4.72 17.69 16.88
N THR A 210 -5.40 17.00 17.78
CA THR A 210 -4.84 16.51 19.05
C THR A 210 -3.77 15.44 18.78
N LEU A 211 -4.03 14.48 17.86
CA LEU A 211 -3.05 13.47 17.48
C LEU A 211 -1.80 14.06 16.82
N ILE A 212 -1.96 15.03 15.92
CA ILE A 212 -0.85 15.73 15.29
C ILE A 212 0.05 16.42 16.33
N GLU A 213 -0.56 17.03 17.34
CA GLU A 213 0.20 17.64 18.42
C GLU A 213 0.91 16.60 19.28
N ALA A 214 0.22 15.53 19.67
CA ALA A 214 0.80 14.43 20.44
C ALA A 214 1.99 13.78 19.72
N ILE A 215 1.85 13.48 18.44
CA ILE A 215 2.94 12.93 17.61
C ILE A 215 4.13 13.91 17.58
N ALA A 216 3.87 15.21 17.44
CA ALA A 216 4.94 16.20 17.43
C ALA A 216 5.69 16.27 18.77
N GLN A 217 4.99 16.12 19.89
CA GLN A 217 5.60 16.07 21.22
C GLN A 217 6.42 14.79 21.43
N LEU A 218 5.92 13.62 20.99
CA LEU A 218 6.64 12.35 21.03
C LEU A 218 7.94 12.42 20.20
N VAL A 219 7.88 12.98 18.99
CA VAL A 219 9.07 13.21 18.15
C VAL A 219 10.04 14.19 18.80
N LYS A 220 9.55 15.25 19.44
CA LYS A 220 10.40 16.20 20.20
C LYS A 220 11.09 15.52 21.38
N ALA A 221 10.47 14.51 21.97
CA ALA A 221 11.07 13.67 23.01
C ALA A 221 12.07 12.63 22.45
N GLY A 222 12.27 12.58 21.13
CA GLY A 222 13.22 11.67 20.47
C GLY A 222 12.62 10.33 20.04
N GLU A 223 11.30 10.16 20.08
CA GLU A 223 10.65 8.94 19.67
C GLU A 223 10.48 8.83 18.15
N LYS A 224 10.57 7.61 17.66
CA LYS A 224 10.17 7.25 16.30
C LYS A 224 8.75 6.70 16.35
N VAL A 225 7.84 7.35 15.61
CA VAL A 225 6.41 7.07 15.69
C VAL A 225 5.92 6.39 14.42
N LEU A 226 5.13 5.32 14.59
CA LEU A 226 4.38 4.67 13.51
C LEU A 226 2.93 5.16 13.56
N VAL A 227 2.38 5.59 12.42
CA VAL A 227 1.01 6.11 12.34
C VAL A 227 0.21 5.31 11.32
N SER A 228 -0.97 4.85 11.72
CA SER A 228 -1.89 4.12 10.87
C SER A 228 -3.29 4.71 10.90
N ALA A 229 -3.99 4.64 9.78
CA ALA A 229 -5.42 4.92 9.69
C ALA A 229 -6.05 4.03 8.59
N PRO A 230 -7.35 3.70 8.67
CA PRO A 230 -7.98 2.76 7.74
C PRO A 230 -8.09 3.31 6.31
N SER A 231 -8.13 4.62 6.13
CA SER A 231 -8.25 5.25 4.81
C SER A 231 -7.00 6.05 4.41
N ASN A 232 -6.70 6.08 3.10
CA ASN A 232 -5.61 6.90 2.56
C ASN A 232 -5.83 8.38 2.87
N THR A 233 -7.07 8.87 2.79
CA THR A 233 -7.43 10.26 3.09
C THR A 233 -7.13 10.63 4.55
N ALA A 234 -7.44 9.74 5.51
CA ALA A 234 -7.12 9.98 6.91
C ALA A 234 -5.60 10.05 7.15
N VAL A 235 -4.85 9.10 6.57
CA VAL A 235 -3.37 9.11 6.62
C VAL A 235 -2.81 10.41 6.02
N ASP A 236 -3.31 10.83 4.86
CA ASP A 236 -2.82 12.02 4.16
C ASP A 236 -3.15 13.31 4.93
N ASN A 237 -4.30 13.39 5.61
CA ASN A 237 -4.63 14.52 6.48
C ASN A 237 -3.67 14.66 7.66
N ILE A 238 -3.31 13.53 8.30
CA ILE A 238 -2.30 13.53 9.37
C ILE A 238 -0.94 13.92 8.79
N ALA A 239 -0.55 13.35 7.65
CA ALA A 239 0.72 13.65 6.98
C ALA A 239 0.87 15.15 6.65
N LYS A 240 -0.18 15.78 6.09
CA LYS A 240 -0.22 17.24 5.86
C LYS A 240 0.00 18.04 7.13
N GLY A 241 -0.69 17.67 8.20
CA GLY A 241 -0.56 18.33 9.49
C GLY A 241 0.84 18.23 10.10
N LEU A 242 1.46 17.05 10.03
CA LEU A 242 2.82 16.84 10.51
C LEU A 242 3.88 17.52 9.63
N SER A 243 3.71 17.47 8.31
CA SER A 243 4.60 18.16 7.36
C SER A 243 4.62 19.67 7.61
N ARG A 244 3.47 20.29 7.86
CA ARG A 244 3.36 21.72 8.21
C ARG A 244 4.07 22.09 9.52
N LYS A 245 4.29 21.12 10.40
CA LYS A 245 5.10 21.27 11.62
C LYS A 245 6.60 21.04 11.39
N GLY A 246 7.02 20.74 10.14
CA GLY A 246 8.42 20.54 9.78
C GLY A 246 9.00 19.18 10.19
N LEU A 247 8.16 18.20 10.52
CA LEU A 247 8.64 16.87 10.92
C LEU A 247 9.12 16.07 9.71
N ALA A 248 10.16 15.25 9.90
CA ALA A 248 10.66 14.34 8.89
C ALA A 248 9.74 13.12 8.77
N ILE A 249 8.71 13.25 7.93
CA ILE A 249 7.71 12.20 7.71
C ILE A 249 8.01 11.36 6.47
N LEU A 250 7.51 10.12 6.47
CA LEU A 250 7.50 9.22 5.31
C LEU A 250 6.14 8.55 5.19
N ARG A 251 5.42 8.88 4.10
CA ARG A 251 4.12 8.32 3.76
C ARG A 251 4.31 7.10 2.86
N VAL A 252 3.98 5.91 3.36
CA VAL A 252 4.14 4.64 2.64
C VAL A 252 2.81 4.06 2.18
N GLY A 253 2.85 3.23 1.13
CA GLY A 253 1.69 2.59 0.53
C GLY A 253 1.53 2.96 -0.94
N ASN A 254 0.35 2.70 -1.52
CA ASN A 254 0.10 2.93 -2.94
C ASN A 254 0.09 4.44 -3.26
N THR A 255 1.08 4.90 -4.03
CA THR A 255 1.27 6.31 -4.38
C THR A 255 0.18 6.88 -5.29
N SER A 256 -0.54 6.04 -6.04
CA SER A 256 -1.68 6.50 -6.86
C SER A 256 -2.87 7.01 -6.04
N LYS A 257 -2.91 6.66 -4.75
CA LYS A 257 -3.96 7.08 -3.81
C LYS A 257 -3.51 8.21 -2.87
N VAL A 258 -2.31 8.74 -3.05
CA VAL A 258 -1.74 9.80 -2.20
C VAL A 258 -2.13 11.16 -2.74
N ASP A 259 -2.55 12.04 -1.85
CA ASP A 259 -2.83 13.44 -2.19
C ASP A 259 -1.58 14.14 -2.74
N ALA A 260 -1.76 15.00 -3.75
CA ALA A 260 -0.67 15.70 -4.42
C ALA A 260 0.23 16.51 -3.46
N GLU A 261 -0.35 17.11 -2.40
CA GLU A 261 0.42 17.85 -1.38
C GLU A 261 1.33 16.93 -0.55
N VAL A 262 0.94 15.65 -0.40
CA VAL A 262 1.67 14.66 0.41
C VAL A 262 2.66 13.85 -0.43
N PHE A 263 2.54 13.89 -1.75
CA PHE A 263 3.39 13.11 -2.66
C PHE A 263 4.89 13.31 -2.40
N SER A 264 5.32 14.54 -2.11
CA SER A 264 6.73 14.84 -1.76
C SER A 264 7.23 14.11 -0.50
N SER A 265 6.32 13.62 0.33
CA SER A 265 6.62 12.84 1.55
C SER A 265 6.60 11.33 1.32
N THR A 266 6.31 10.86 0.11
CA THR A 266 6.41 9.45 -0.24
C THR A 266 7.84 9.06 -0.60
N PRO A 267 8.22 7.76 -0.55
CA PRO A 267 9.52 7.31 -1.06
C PRO A 267 9.75 7.74 -2.50
N GLU A 268 8.74 7.58 -3.37
CA GLU A 268 8.79 7.99 -4.77
C GLU A 268 9.03 9.50 -4.93
N GLY A 269 8.27 10.33 -4.20
CA GLY A 269 8.41 11.79 -4.23
C GLY A 269 9.77 12.26 -3.71
N LYS A 270 10.27 11.69 -2.60
CA LYS A 270 11.59 12.02 -2.05
C LYS A 270 12.74 11.62 -2.98
N LEU A 271 12.61 10.48 -3.66
CA LEU A 271 13.62 10.00 -4.58
C LEU A 271 13.54 10.67 -5.96
N SER A 272 12.39 11.27 -6.34
CA SER A 272 12.15 11.85 -7.66
C SER A 272 13.17 12.93 -8.08
N ASN A 273 13.75 13.65 -7.12
CA ASN A 273 14.73 14.72 -7.36
C ASN A 273 16.17 14.35 -6.95
N SER A 274 16.42 13.08 -6.64
CA SER A 274 17.73 12.61 -6.18
C SER A 274 18.74 12.37 -7.32
N LYS A 275 20.04 12.39 -7.01
CA LYS A 275 21.10 11.98 -7.98
C LYS A 275 20.90 10.53 -8.43
N GLN A 276 20.43 9.67 -7.54
CA GLN A 276 20.15 8.26 -7.81
C GLN A 276 19.08 8.07 -8.89
N GLN A 277 18.15 9.03 -9.04
CA GLN A 277 17.16 8.94 -10.11
C GLN A 277 17.77 9.09 -11.51
N LYS A 278 18.85 9.83 -11.66
CA LYS A 278 19.57 9.89 -12.94
C LYS A 278 20.13 8.52 -13.32
N GLU A 279 20.76 7.84 -12.36
CA GLU A 279 21.28 6.48 -12.52
C GLU A 279 20.17 5.48 -12.88
N VAL A 280 19.06 5.51 -12.15
CA VAL A 280 17.89 4.67 -12.45
C VAL A 280 17.32 4.97 -13.84
N LYS A 281 17.25 6.25 -14.26
CA LYS A 281 16.81 6.63 -15.62
C LYS A 281 17.74 6.08 -16.69
N GLU A 282 19.05 6.13 -16.49
CA GLU A 282 20.03 5.57 -17.41
C GLU A 282 19.90 4.06 -17.51
N LEU A 283 19.76 3.37 -16.38
CA LEU A 283 19.53 1.93 -16.34
C LEU A 283 18.21 1.55 -17.05
N LYS A 284 17.11 2.28 -16.81
CA LYS A 284 15.83 2.06 -17.51
C LYS A 284 15.97 2.23 -19.01
N LYS A 285 16.67 3.28 -19.47
CA LYS A 285 16.93 3.50 -20.89
C LYS A 285 17.73 2.34 -21.48
N ARG A 286 18.78 1.91 -20.80
CA ARG A 286 19.63 0.79 -21.23
C ARG A 286 18.86 -0.52 -21.31
N ALA A 287 17.98 -0.82 -20.31
CA ALA A 287 17.11 -1.99 -20.36
C ALA A 287 16.15 -1.97 -21.55
N GLU A 288 15.56 -0.80 -21.84
CA GLU A 288 14.66 -0.64 -22.98
C GLU A 288 15.39 -0.76 -24.34
N ASP A 289 16.63 -0.26 -24.44
CA ASP A 289 17.47 -0.42 -25.64
C ASP A 289 17.77 -1.92 -25.88
N PHE A 290 18.15 -2.67 -24.86
CA PHE A 290 18.39 -4.12 -24.98
C PHE A 290 17.10 -4.87 -25.33
N ARG A 291 15.96 -4.49 -24.74
CA ARG A 291 14.67 -5.07 -25.06
C ARG A 291 14.29 -4.83 -26.52
N ARG A 292 14.45 -3.59 -27.00
CA ARG A 292 14.20 -3.23 -28.39
C ARG A 292 15.10 -4.02 -29.35
N MET A 293 16.38 -4.21 -29.01
CA MET A 293 17.29 -5.07 -29.77
C MET A 293 16.83 -6.52 -29.81
N ALA A 294 16.37 -7.07 -28.66
CA ALA A 294 15.87 -8.44 -28.57
C ALA A 294 14.59 -8.69 -29.39
N LEU A 295 13.71 -7.66 -29.48
CA LEU A 295 12.46 -7.70 -30.21
C LEU A 295 12.58 -7.30 -31.69
N LYS A 296 13.76 -6.88 -32.15
CA LYS A 296 13.95 -6.46 -33.54
C LYS A 296 13.71 -7.65 -34.47
N TYR A 297 12.74 -7.47 -35.37
CA TYR A 297 12.41 -8.49 -36.38
C TYR A 297 13.59 -8.83 -37.28
N LYS A 298 13.88 -10.12 -37.48
CA LYS A 298 14.84 -10.63 -38.45
C LYS A 298 14.13 -11.58 -39.42
N ARG A 299 14.40 -11.46 -40.71
CA ARG A 299 13.83 -12.32 -41.77
C ARG A 299 14.21 -13.78 -41.63
N SER A 300 15.41 -14.06 -41.08
CA SER A 300 15.90 -15.39 -40.78
C SER A 300 16.12 -15.51 -39.26
N PHE A 301 15.48 -16.48 -38.63
CA PHE A 301 15.52 -16.68 -37.17
C PHE A 301 16.05 -18.09 -36.85
N GLY A 302 17.36 -18.28 -36.90
CA GLY A 302 18.06 -19.51 -36.60
C GLY A 302 18.41 -19.72 -35.13
N LYS A 303 19.24 -20.73 -34.85
CA LYS A 303 19.69 -21.04 -33.48
C LYS A 303 20.53 -19.93 -32.86
N SER A 304 21.42 -19.34 -33.64
CA SER A 304 22.29 -18.23 -33.21
C SER A 304 21.49 -16.99 -32.81
N GLU A 305 20.46 -16.64 -33.59
CA GLU A 305 19.58 -15.50 -33.32
C GLU A 305 18.77 -15.71 -32.02
N ARG A 306 18.32 -16.96 -31.79
CA ARG A 306 17.63 -17.31 -30.52
C ARG A 306 18.55 -17.17 -29.32
N GLU A 307 19.79 -17.63 -29.43
CA GLU A 307 20.81 -17.49 -28.37
C GLU A 307 21.11 -16.01 -28.08
N GLN A 308 21.32 -15.18 -29.10
CA GLN A 308 21.52 -13.74 -28.95
C GLN A 308 20.30 -13.04 -28.31
N ARG A 309 19.10 -13.40 -28.74
CA ARG A 309 17.87 -12.88 -28.14
C ARG A 309 17.77 -13.23 -26.65
N ASN A 310 18.06 -14.47 -26.30
CA ASN A 310 18.05 -14.94 -24.91
C ASN A 310 19.10 -14.23 -24.05
N LEU A 311 20.29 -13.96 -24.59
CA LEU A 311 21.31 -13.17 -23.91
C LEU A 311 20.84 -11.74 -23.63
N LEU A 312 20.25 -11.08 -24.62
CA LEU A 312 19.69 -9.74 -24.45
C LEU A 312 18.59 -9.69 -23.38
N PHE A 313 17.68 -10.68 -23.34
CA PHE A 313 16.68 -10.75 -22.27
C PHE A 313 17.28 -11.04 -20.90
N LYS A 314 18.37 -11.81 -20.81
CA LYS A 314 19.11 -11.98 -19.56
C LYS A 314 19.70 -10.66 -19.07
N GLU A 315 20.27 -9.86 -19.97
CA GLU A 315 20.79 -8.51 -19.64
C GLU A 315 19.66 -7.58 -19.16
N VAL A 316 18.51 -7.56 -19.83
CA VAL A 316 17.34 -6.80 -19.39
C VAL A 316 16.92 -7.21 -17.98
N LYS A 317 16.87 -8.52 -17.70
CA LYS A 317 16.50 -9.05 -16.37
C LYS A 317 17.55 -8.64 -15.31
N SER A 318 18.83 -8.68 -15.65
CA SER A 318 19.91 -8.26 -14.75
C SER A 318 19.80 -6.79 -14.38
N ILE A 319 19.67 -5.91 -15.39
CA ILE A 319 19.52 -4.45 -15.18
C ILE A 319 18.26 -4.15 -14.35
N ARG A 320 17.13 -4.81 -14.59
CA ARG A 320 15.92 -4.62 -13.80
C ARG A 320 16.09 -5.07 -12.35
N THR A 321 16.87 -6.13 -12.12
CA THR A 321 17.21 -6.54 -10.76
C THR A 321 18.07 -5.49 -10.07
N GLU A 322 19.02 -4.88 -10.77
CA GLU A 322 19.84 -3.78 -10.29
C GLU A 322 18.98 -2.56 -9.92
N ILE A 323 18.06 -2.15 -10.79
CA ILE A 323 17.09 -1.07 -10.51
C ILE A 323 16.31 -1.35 -9.23
N ARG A 324 15.77 -2.58 -9.07
CA ARG A 324 15.03 -2.95 -7.85
C ARG A 324 15.88 -2.89 -6.59
N ASN A 325 17.12 -3.34 -6.67
CA ASN A 325 18.05 -3.29 -5.53
C ASN A 325 18.39 -1.84 -5.16
N LEU A 326 18.60 -0.96 -6.14
CA LEU A 326 18.84 0.46 -5.91
C LEU A 326 17.62 1.13 -5.25
N HIS A 327 16.39 0.82 -5.72
CA HIS A 327 15.18 1.32 -5.08
C HIS A 327 15.07 0.85 -3.63
N ALA A 328 15.25 -0.44 -3.37
CA ALA A 328 15.18 -1.01 -2.04
C ALA A 328 16.22 -0.38 -1.07
N TYR A 329 17.44 -0.18 -1.53
CA TYR A 329 18.51 0.47 -0.75
C TYR A 329 18.16 1.93 -0.40
N ASN A 330 17.65 2.68 -1.38
CA ASN A 330 17.28 4.07 -1.19
C ASN A 330 16.07 4.22 -0.26
N GLU A 331 15.08 3.35 -0.38
CA GLU A 331 13.92 3.32 0.51
C GLU A 331 14.34 3.00 1.95
N GLU A 332 15.23 2.03 2.15
CA GLU A 332 15.73 1.66 3.47
C GLU A 332 16.40 2.85 4.19
N LYS A 333 17.14 3.68 3.44
CA LYS A 333 17.73 4.91 3.96
C LYS A 333 16.63 5.89 4.40
N LEU A 334 15.60 6.09 3.57
CA LEU A 334 14.48 6.97 3.91
C LEU A 334 13.72 6.47 5.15
N TYR A 335 13.52 5.15 5.28
CA TYR A 335 12.90 4.56 6.46
C TYR A 335 13.69 4.83 7.75
N LYS A 336 15.02 4.79 7.69
CA LYS A 336 15.89 5.08 8.84
C LYS A 336 15.86 6.55 9.25
N GLU A 337 15.85 7.45 8.27
CA GLU A 337 15.88 8.91 8.48
C GLU A 337 14.52 9.48 8.92
N ALA A 338 13.41 8.82 8.63
CA ALA A 338 12.09 9.29 8.99
C ALA A 338 11.86 9.23 10.51
N GLN A 339 11.34 10.33 11.08
CA GLN A 339 10.87 10.40 12.45
C GLN A 339 9.49 9.79 12.62
N VAL A 340 8.63 9.98 11.59
CA VAL A 340 7.27 9.43 11.56
C VAL A 340 7.07 8.69 10.24
N ILE A 341 6.62 7.44 10.32
CA ILE A 341 6.20 6.65 9.16
C ILE A 341 4.68 6.49 9.22
N LEU A 342 4.00 6.84 8.11
CA LEU A 342 2.54 6.82 8.03
C LEU A 342 2.06 5.92 6.88
N GLY A 343 0.97 5.20 7.11
CA GLY A 343 0.35 4.40 6.07
C GLY A 343 -0.95 3.74 6.52
N THR A 344 -1.70 3.21 5.57
CA THR A 344 -2.77 2.27 5.92
C THR A 344 -2.17 0.97 6.46
N PRO A 345 -2.90 0.14 7.24
CA PRO A 345 -2.35 -1.11 7.79
C PRO A 345 -1.66 -1.97 6.73
N ILE A 346 -2.29 -2.16 5.56
CA ILE A 346 -1.72 -2.93 4.46
C ILE A 346 -0.52 -2.20 3.83
N GLY A 347 -0.59 -0.88 3.68
CA GLY A 347 0.54 -0.08 3.16
C GLY A 347 1.79 -0.17 4.04
N LEU A 348 1.61 -0.18 5.37
CA LEU A 348 2.69 -0.37 6.34
C LEU A 348 3.25 -1.80 6.32
N TYR A 349 2.37 -2.79 6.21
CA TYR A 349 2.78 -4.19 6.08
C TYR A 349 3.64 -4.42 4.83
N ASP A 350 3.22 -3.83 3.71
CA ASP A 350 3.92 -3.93 2.42
C ASP A 350 5.26 -3.23 2.39
N ALA A 351 5.42 -2.18 3.17
CA ALA A 351 6.68 -1.46 3.31
C ALA A 351 7.80 -2.28 3.97
N LYS A 352 7.48 -3.48 4.52
CA LYS A 352 8.44 -4.40 5.14
C LYS A 352 9.31 -3.74 6.21
N ILE A 353 8.73 -2.84 6.99
CA ILE A 353 9.41 -2.06 8.03
C ILE A 353 9.49 -2.77 9.39
N ASN A 354 9.20 -4.07 9.44
CA ASN A 354 9.20 -4.90 10.65
C ASN A 354 10.57 -5.03 11.34
N HIS A 355 11.65 -4.69 10.63
CA HIS A 355 13.00 -4.61 11.19
C HIS A 355 13.28 -3.28 11.91
N LEU A 356 12.43 -2.27 11.75
CA LEU A 356 12.53 -0.99 12.45
C LEU A 356 11.87 -1.09 13.82
N LYS A 357 12.38 -0.30 14.76
CA LYS A 357 11.79 -0.16 16.10
C LYS A 357 11.05 1.16 16.20
N PHE A 358 9.82 1.09 16.66
CA PHE A 358 8.99 2.25 16.97
C PHE A 358 8.65 2.20 18.47
N GLN A 359 8.72 3.34 19.13
CA GLN A 359 8.35 3.45 20.53
C GLN A 359 6.84 3.56 20.67
N THR A 360 6.21 4.30 19.76
CA THR A 360 4.77 4.53 19.81
C THR A 360 4.10 4.21 18.48
N LEU A 361 2.96 3.51 18.54
CA LEU A 361 2.02 3.29 17.46
C LEU A 361 0.78 4.15 17.70
N VAL A 362 0.43 4.98 16.73
CA VAL A 362 -0.78 5.81 16.72
C VAL A 362 -1.74 5.26 15.66
N ILE A 363 -2.98 4.97 16.06
CA ILE A 363 -4.03 4.51 15.14
C ILE A 363 -5.17 5.52 15.21
N ASP A 364 -5.49 6.15 14.08
CA ASP A 364 -6.66 7.01 13.94
C ASP A 364 -7.84 6.19 13.39
N GLU A 365 -9.04 6.48 13.84
CA GLU A 365 -10.25 5.71 13.49
C GLU A 365 -10.14 4.20 13.80
N ALA A 366 -9.60 3.87 15.00
CA ALA A 366 -9.41 2.50 15.47
C ALA A 366 -10.73 1.81 15.87
#